data_0d6a9469389c4ba6d1ec8cfacf81f84d
#
_entry.id   0d6a9469389c4ba6d1ec8cfacf81f84d
#
_cell.length_a   1.000
_cell.length_b   1.000
_cell.length_c   1.000
_cell.angle_alpha   90.00
_cell.angle_beta   90.00
_cell.angle_gamma   90.00
#
_symmetry.space_group_name_H-M   'P 1'
#
loop_
_entity.id
_entity.type
_entity.pdbx_description
1 polymer ?
#
loop_
_entity_poly.entity_id
_entity_poly.type
_entity_poly.pdbx_seq_one_letter_code
_entity_poly.pdbx_strand_id
1 'polypeptide(L)'
;MINRRTFVMTGIAAGLAAIGGAQAAPTGIDLSPQQPGRLRTGKNEQAIAALANRYRFVREGFFTVAISPHGPPTATYATDARTVVGSDADYAQLIADALGLKLDIVPIAWVDWPLGLTSGKYDAVISNVGVTEQRKEKFDFTTYRQGLHGFYVRTASPIRGIAEPKDIAGLRVITGSGTIQEKIILEWNRQNVAKGLKPVELQYFDDDAASRVALLSGRADVEFNPNAPLAYDAARSGAIRQVGTVNAGWPARADVAIATRKGSGLVDGLTLATNGVIANGTYARSLARWGIQAEALNRSESNPPGLPTF
;
A
#
# COMPACT_ATOMS: atom_id res chain seq x y z
N MET A 1 30.86 17.94 68.38
CA MET A 1 31.21 16.93 67.33
C MET A 1 29.93 16.45 66.74
N ILE A 2 29.55 16.96 65.57
CA ILE A 2 28.29 16.66 64.93
C ILE A 2 28.62 15.99 63.58
N ASN A 3 28.23 14.72 63.44
CA ASN A 3 28.42 13.93 62.25
C ASN A 3 27.25 14.19 61.23
N ARG A 4 27.57 14.73 60.05
CA ARG A 4 26.65 14.87 58.92
C ARG A 4 26.67 13.59 58.10
N ARG A 5 25.56 12.89 58.05
CA ARG A 5 25.32 11.78 57.10
C ARG A 5 24.75 12.35 55.78
N THR A 6 25.49 12.19 54.71
CA THR A 6 25.10 12.54 53.36
C THR A 6 24.16 11.47 52.82
N PHE A 7 22.94 11.87 52.43
CA PHE A 7 21.95 10.98 51.79
C PHE A 7 22.17 11.09 50.28
N VAL A 8 22.56 9.98 49.63
CA VAL A 8 22.63 9.89 48.17
C VAL A 8 21.27 9.42 47.68
N MET A 9 20.55 10.29 46.99
CA MET A 9 19.33 9.94 46.23
C MET A 9 19.72 9.38 44.88
N THR A 10 19.49 8.08 44.67
CA THR A 10 19.60 7.44 43.37
C THR A 10 18.29 7.67 42.61
N GLY A 11 18.33 8.52 41.58
CA GLY A 11 17.19 8.76 40.70
C GLY A 11 17.01 7.59 39.75
N ILE A 12 15.86 6.92 39.82
CA ILE A 12 15.40 5.92 38.84
C ILE A 12 14.77 6.71 37.67
N ALA A 13 15.46 6.72 36.55
CA ALA A 13 14.90 7.21 35.29
C ALA A 13 13.92 6.18 34.75
N ALA A 14 12.62 6.41 34.88
CA ALA A 14 11.59 5.65 34.24
C ALA A 14 11.57 6.01 32.75
N GLY A 15 12.05 5.09 31.90
CA GLY A 15 11.92 5.20 30.45
C GLY A 15 10.45 5.04 30.05
N LEU A 16 9.80 6.10 29.60
CA LEU A 16 8.52 6.04 28.92
C LEU A 16 8.74 5.38 27.54
N ALA A 17 8.38 4.10 27.42
CA ALA A 17 8.19 3.46 26.15
C ALA A 17 6.95 4.11 25.46
N ALA A 18 7.19 4.87 24.42
CA ALA A 18 6.12 5.38 23.56
C ALA A 18 5.45 4.18 22.86
N ILE A 19 4.32 3.75 23.41
CA ILE A 19 3.41 2.84 22.72
C ILE A 19 2.82 3.67 21.57
N GLY A 20 3.32 3.43 20.35
CA GLY A 20 2.75 3.99 19.14
C GLY A 20 1.30 3.50 19.03
N GLY A 21 0.34 4.34 19.41
CA GLY A 21 -1.08 4.06 19.26
C GLY A 21 -1.40 3.84 17.79
N ALA A 22 -1.90 2.66 17.45
CA ALA A 22 -2.53 2.42 16.16
C ALA A 22 -3.68 3.43 16.01
N GLN A 23 -3.50 4.40 15.12
CA GLN A 23 -4.50 5.41 14.83
C GLN A 23 -5.66 4.73 14.13
N ALA A 24 -6.83 4.70 14.76
CA ALA A 24 -8.04 4.13 14.18
C ALA A 24 -8.32 4.81 12.82
N ALA A 25 -8.58 4.01 11.79
CA ALA A 25 -8.97 4.53 10.49
C ALA A 25 -10.28 5.34 10.63
N PRO A 26 -10.45 6.46 9.90
CA PRO A 26 -11.66 7.26 9.98
C PRO A 26 -12.87 6.45 9.52
N THR A 27 -13.89 6.38 10.39
CA THR A 27 -15.14 5.65 10.11
C THR A 27 -16.09 6.37 9.14
N GLY A 28 -15.74 7.60 8.73
CA GLY A 28 -16.55 8.46 7.87
C GLY A 28 -15.88 8.86 6.56
N ILE A 29 -15.40 7.87 5.78
CA ILE A 29 -14.83 8.15 4.44
C ILE A 29 -15.96 8.55 3.46
N ASP A 30 -15.76 9.66 2.74
CA ASP A 30 -16.66 10.11 1.68
C ASP A 30 -16.50 9.23 0.43
N LEU A 31 -17.49 8.42 0.13
CA LEU A 31 -17.56 7.57 -1.07
C LEU A 31 -18.48 8.17 -2.15
N SER A 32 -18.83 9.45 -2.08
CA SER A 32 -19.59 10.11 -3.16
C SER A 32 -18.75 10.21 -4.44
N PRO A 33 -19.34 10.10 -5.62
CA PRO A 33 -18.60 10.21 -6.88
C PRO A 33 -18.05 11.62 -7.13
N GLN A 34 -18.65 12.65 -6.54
CA GLN A 34 -18.26 14.06 -6.70
C GLN A 34 -16.96 14.41 -5.98
N GLN A 35 -16.67 13.72 -4.87
CA GLN A 35 -15.46 13.94 -4.05
C GLN A 35 -15.18 15.43 -3.77
N PRO A 36 -16.10 16.17 -3.13
CA PRO A 36 -15.96 17.63 -2.98
C PRO A 36 -14.73 18.03 -2.15
N GLY A 37 -14.24 17.13 -1.30
CA GLY A 37 -13.03 17.33 -0.50
C GLY A 37 -11.72 16.92 -1.20
N ARG A 38 -11.75 16.54 -2.49
CA ARG A 38 -10.54 16.15 -3.23
C ARG A 38 -9.58 17.33 -3.38
N LEU A 39 -8.35 17.12 -2.96
CA LEU A 39 -7.30 18.13 -3.04
C LEU A 39 -6.82 18.31 -4.49
N ARG A 40 -6.39 19.52 -4.80
CA ARG A 40 -5.81 19.91 -6.09
C ARG A 40 -4.44 20.56 -5.85
N THR A 41 -3.58 20.58 -6.85
CA THR A 41 -2.28 21.24 -6.80
C THR A 41 -2.01 22.05 -8.07
N GLY A 42 -1.04 22.95 -8.00
CA GLY A 42 -0.54 23.67 -9.17
C GLY A 42 0.40 22.82 -10.01
N LYS A 43 0.68 23.28 -11.23
CA LYS A 43 1.66 22.66 -12.12
C LYS A 43 3.05 22.67 -11.53
N ASN A 44 3.80 21.59 -11.82
CA ASN A 44 5.22 21.48 -11.53
C ASN A 44 6.00 21.60 -12.85
N GLU A 45 6.53 22.80 -13.11
CA GLU A 45 7.21 23.08 -14.39
C GLU A 45 8.46 22.20 -14.59
N GLN A 46 9.15 21.81 -13.52
CA GLN A 46 10.29 20.90 -13.62
C GLN A 46 9.86 19.50 -14.07
N ALA A 47 8.75 18.99 -13.52
CA ALA A 47 8.20 17.70 -13.92
C ALA A 47 7.72 17.72 -15.38
N ILE A 48 7.06 18.79 -15.80
CA ILE A 48 6.59 19.00 -17.18
C ILE A 48 7.78 19.04 -18.13
N ALA A 49 8.82 19.83 -17.81
CA ALA A 49 10.03 19.95 -18.63
C ALA A 49 10.79 18.61 -18.75
N ALA A 50 10.81 17.79 -17.70
CA ALA A 50 11.44 16.48 -17.72
C ALA A 50 10.76 15.50 -18.70
N LEU A 51 9.47 15.69 -18.97
CA LEU A 51 8.68 14.86 -19.90
C LEU A 51 8.63 15.42 -21.31
N ALA A 52 8.89 16.72 -21.50
CA ALA A 52 8.83 17.38 -22.81
C ALA A 52 9.72 16.65 -23.82
N ASN A 53 9.14 16.25 -24.95
CA ASN A 53 9.82 15.51 -26.04
C ASN A 53 10.39 14.11 -25.65
N ARG A 54 10.13 13.63 -24.41
CA ARG A 54 10.58 12.31 -23.94
C ARG A 54 9.48 11.29 -23.81
N TYR A 55 8.26 11.76 -23.56
CA TYR A 55 7.10 10.91 -23.39
C TYR A 55 5.88 11.42 -24.16
N ARG A 56 5.20 10.51 -24.86
CA ARG A 56 3.92 10.78 -25.50
C ARG A 56 2.81 10.04 -24.75
N PHE A 57 1.90 10.79 -24.14
CA PHE A 57 0.76 10.24 -23.42
C PHE A 57 -0.16 9.44 -24.36
N VAL A 58 -0.72 8.36 -23.83
CA VAL A 58 -1.64 7.45 -24.54
C VAL A 58 -2.82 8.23 -25.12
N ARG A 59 -3.30 9.23 -24.36
CA ARG A 59 -4.32 10.17 -24.79
C ARG A 59 -3.81 11.60 -24.62
N GLU A 60 -3.79 12.36 -25.70
CA GLU A 60 -3.31 13.74 -25.66
C GLU A 60 -4.12 14.59 -24.65
N GLY A 61 -3.41 15.35 -23.82
CA GLY A 61 -3.99 16.20 -22.76
C GLY A 61 -4.47 15.45 -21.51
N PHE A 62 -4.26 14.11 -21.45
CA PHE A 62 -4.68 13.30 -20.32
C PHE A 62 -3.51 12.49 -19.75
N PHE A 63 -3.55 12.30 -18.44
CA PHE A 63 -2.78 11.26 -17.74
C PHE A 63 -3.72 10.07 -17.52
N THR A 64 -3.55 9.02 -18.31
CA THR A 64 -4.40 7.81 -18.27
C THR A 64 -3.80 6.81 -17.30
N VAL A 65 -4.51 6.54 -16.20
CA VAL A 65 -4.02 5.73 -15.08
C VAL A 65 -4.92 4.53 -14.84
N ALA A 66 -4.33 3.34 -14.81
CA ALA A 66 -5.06 2.15 -14.40
C ALA A 66 -5.07 2.01 -12.87
N ILE A 67 -6.24 1.73 -12.32
CA ILE A 67 -6.47 1.50 -10.89
C ILE A 67 -7.34 0.25 -10.74
N SER A 68 -6.95 -0.66 -9.83
CA SER A 68 -7.74 -1.83 -9.45
C SER A 68 -8.49 -1.52 -8.15
N PRO A 69 -9.83 -1.41 -8.16
CA PRO A 69 -10.62 -1.13 -6.97
C PRO A 69 -10.71 -2.37 -6.07
N HIS A 70 -10.03 -2.37 -4.94
CA HIS A 70 -10.01 -3.47 -3.95
C HIS A 70 -10.69 -3.13 -2.63
N GLY A 71 -11.12 -1.88 -2.46
CA GLY A 71 -11.77 -1.42 -1.24
C GLY A 71 -11.14 -0.16 -0.65
N PRO A 72 -11.93 0.56 0.18
CA PRO A 72 -11.42 1.74 0.86
C PRO A 72 -10.34 1.34 1.89
N PRO A 73 -9.40 2.21 2.21
CA PRO A 73 -9.30 3.60 1.78
C PRO A 73 -8.49 3.81 0.50
N THR A 74 -7.91 2.75 -0.08
CA THR A 74 -6.94 2.87 -1.20
C THR A 74 -7.64 3.12 -2.52
N ALA A 75 -8.48 2.19 -2.99
CA ALA A 75 -9.26 2.35 -4.21
C ALA A 75 -10.55 1.53 -4.14
N THR A 76 -11.68 2.14 -4.42
CA THR A 76 -13.00 1.47 -4.45
C THR A 76 -13.91 2.14 -5.46
N TYR A 77 -15.01 1.52 -5.79
CA TYR A 77 -16.08 2.21 -6.50
C TYR A 77 -16.85 3.12 -5.54
N ALA A 78 -17.20 4.31 -6.03
CA ALA A 78 -18.08 5.22 -5.34
C ALA A 78 -19.51 4.67 -5.24
N THR A 79 -20.41 5.41 -4.59
CA THR A 79 -21.82 5.02 -4.42
C THR A 79 -22.61 4.86 -5.72
N ASP A 80 -22.08 5.39 -6.84
CA ASP A 80 -22.64 5.20 -8.19
C ASP A 80 -22.20 3.89 -8.87
N ALA A 81 -21.37 3.07 -8.19
CA ALA A 81 -20.78 1.82 -8.67
C ALA A 81 -19.99 1.94 -10.00
N ARG A 82 -19.52 3.14 -10.35
CA ARG A 82 -18.81 3.45 -11.60
C ARG A 82 -17.55 4.26 -11.37
N THR A 83 -17.64 5.32 -10.57
CA THR A 83 -16.51 6.23 -10.31
C THR A 83 -15.53 5.58 -9.34
N VAL A 84 -14.25 5.53 -9.71
CA VAL A 84 -13.19 5.06 -8.80
C VAL A 84 -12.78 6.20 -7.88
N VAL A 85 -12.82 5.94 -6.57
CA VAL A 85 -12.43 6.86 -5.51
C VAL A 85 -11.48 6.17 -4.54
N GLY A 86 -10.75 6.95 -3.76
CA GLY A 86 -9.76 6.42 -2.81
C GLY A 86 -8.48 7.24 -2.84
N SER A 87 -7.55 6.90 -1.97
CA SER A 87 -6.26 7.60 -1.88
C SER A 87 -5.44 7.49 -3.16
N ASP A 88 -5.54 6.38 -3.88
CA ASP A 88 -4.84 6.18 -5.15
C ASP A 88 -5.44 7.08 -6.25
N ALA A 89 -6.78 7.22 -6.29
CA ALA A 89 -7.45 8.13 -7.23
C ALA A 89 -7.17 9.61 -6.91
N ASP A 90 -7.14 9.98 -5.63
CA ASP A 90 -6.79 11.34 -5.20
C ASP A 90 -5.33 11.66 -5.49
N TYR A 91 -4.43 10.71 -5.26
CA TYR A 91 -3.02 10.87 -5.60
C TYR A 91 -2.82 10.98 -7.12
N ALA A 92 -3.49 10.16 -7.93
CA ALA A 92 -3.46 10.25 -9.38
C ALA A 92 -3.91 11.65 -9.87
N GLN A 93 -4.93 12.25 -9.21
CA GLN A 93 -5.37 13.61 -9.50
C GLN A 93 -4.29 14.65 -9.22
N LEU A 94 -3.59 14.54 -8.08
CA LEU A 94 -2.49 15.46 -7.76
C LEU A 94 -1.35 15.35 -8.79
N ILE A 95 -1.03 14.15 -9.26
CA ILE A 95 -0.01 13.98 -10.30
C ILE A 95 -0.48 14.55 -11.65
N ALA A 96 -1.72 14.29 -12.05
CA ALA A 96 -2.27 14.87 -13.27
C ALA A 96 -2.24 16.42 -13.22
N ASP A 97 -2.65 17.01 -12.09
CA ASP A 97 -2.58 18.47 -11.89
C ASP A 97 -1.13 18.98 -11.99
N ALA A 98 -0.19 18.32 -11.31
CA ALA A 98 1.23 18.69 -11.34
C ALA A 98 1.83 18.62 -12.75
N LEU A 99 1.34 17.71 -13.59
CA LEU A 99 1.73 17.61 -14.99
C LEU A 99 0.94 18.54 -15.94
N GLY A 100 -0.06 19.27 -15.42
CA GLY A 100 -0.94 20.12 -16.23
C GLY A 100 -1.89 19.36 -17.15
N LEU A 101 -2.20 18.10 -16.80
CA LEU A 101 -3.04 17.19 -17.57
C LEU A 101 -4.40 16.96 -16.88
N LYS A 102 -5.36 16.46 -17.64
CA LYS A 102 -6.60 15.92 -17.08
C LYS A 102 -6.37 14.46 -16.64
N LEU A 103 -6.97 14.06 -15.54
CA LEU A 103 -6.95 12.67 -15.12
C LEU A 103 -7.97 11.82 -15.89
N ASP A 104 -7.54 10.64 -16.36
CA ASP A 104 -8.39 9.61 -16.96
C ASP A 104 -8.12 8.29 -16.23
N ILE A 105 -9.09 7.81 -15.44
CA ILE A 105 -8.94 6.57 -14.66
C ILE A 105 -9.57 5.41 -15.42
N VAL A 106 -8.78 4.36 -15.63
CA VAL A 106 -9.20 3.08 -16.22
C VAL A 106 -9.30 2.04 -15.10
N PRO A 107 -10.50 1.65 -14.66
CA PRO A 107 -10.64 0.56 -13.70
C PRO A 107 -10.27 -0.76 -14.35
N ILE A 108 -9.48 -1.58 -13.64
CA ILE A 108 -8.99 -2.87 -14.13
C ILE A 108 -9.07 -3.95 -13.04
N ALA A 109 -9.04 -5.23 -13.44
CA ALA A 109 -8.69 -6.31 -12.52
C ALA A 109 -7.18 -6.30 -12.24
N TRP A 110 -6.78 -6.67 -11.02
CA TRP A 110 -5.35 -6.68 -10.63
C TRP A 110 -4.46 -7.46 -11.58
N VAL A 111 -4.91 -8.60 -12.04
CA VAL A 111 -4.13 -9.49 -12.93
C VAL A 111 -3.82 -8.88 -14.29
N ASP A 112 -4.59 -7.88 -14.74
CA ASP A 112 -4.48 -7.28 -16.06
C ASP A 112 -3.46 -6.14 -16.16
N TRP A 113 -3.00 -5.59 -15.01
CA TRP A 113 -2.15 -4.40 -15.04
C TRP A 113 -0.84 -4.59 -15.83
N PRO A 114 -0.13 -5.75 -15.73
CA PRO A 114 1.15 -5.89 -16.41
C PRO A 114 0.99 -5.88 -17.93
N LEU A 115 0.00 -6.63 -18.43
CA LEU A 115 -0.27 -6.74 -19.87
C LEU A 115 -0.80 -5.41 -20.43
N GLY A 116 -1.75 -4.77 -19.72
CA GLY A 116 -2.31 -3.50 -20.16
C GLY A 116 -1.27 -2.38 -20.21
N LEU A 117 -0.36 -2.31 -19.22
CA LEU A 117 0.74 -1.35 -19.22
C LEU A 117 1.74 -1.60 -20.35
N THR A 118 2.13 -2.87 -20.55
CA THR A 118 3.06 -3.26 -21.62
C THR A 118 2.49 -2.97 -23.01
N SER A 119 1.19 -3.20 -23.22
CA SER A 119 0.51 -2.96 -24.50
C SER A 119 0.17 -1.49 -24.74
N GLY A 120 0.42 -0.59 -23.77
CA GLY A 120 0.17 0.84 -23.92
C GLY A 120 -1.30 1.25 -23.81
N LYS A 121 -2.13 0.50 -23.09
CA LYS A 121 -3.54 0.87 -22.83
C LYS A 121 -3.66 2.09 -21.91
N TYR A 122 -2.67 2.34 -21.08
CA TYR A 122 -2.58 3.46 -20.15
C TYR A 122 -1.13 3.87 -19.92
N ASP A 123 -0.93 5.09 -19.40
CA ASP A 123 0.39 5.65 -19.16
C ASP A 123 1.07 5.04 -17.93
N ALA A 124 0.28 4.79 -16.88
CA ALA A 124 0.76 4.35 -15.59
C ALA A 124 -0.26 3.48 -14.86
N VAL A 125 0.21 2.78 -13.83
CA VAL A 125 -0.62 2.05 -12.87
C VAL A 125 -0.38 2.64 -11.48
N ILE A 126 -1.45 3.10 -10.82
CA ILE A 126 -1.46 3.55 -9.44
C ILE A 126 -2.47 2.68 -8.69
N SER A 127 -2.01 1.56 -8.13
CA SER A 127 -2.90 0.55 -7.59
C SER A 127 -2.17 -0.32 -6.55
N ASN A 128 -1.56 0.31 -5.58
CA ASN A 128 -0.80 -0.40 -4.54
C ASN A 128 0.27 -1.35 -5.09
N VAL A 129 0.89 -1.01 -6.23
CA VAL A 129 1.93 -1.85 -6.84
C VAL A 129 3.22 -1.73 -6.04
N GLY A 130 3.61 -2.80 -5.38
CA GLY A 130 4.91 -2.85 -4.69
C GLY A 130 6.08 -3.10 -5.65
N VAL A 131 7.22 -2.48 -5.36
CA VAL A 131 8.45 -2.66 -6.13
C VAL A 131 9.04 -4.04 -5.86
N THR A 132 9.38 -4.79 -6.91
CA THR A 132 10.14 -6.04 -6.82
C THR A 132 11.24 -6.05 -7.87
N GLU A 133 12.36 -6.71 -7.60
CA GLU A 133 13.46 -6.82 -8.58
C GLU A 133 12.98 -7.50 -9.86
N GLN A 134 12.13 -8.51 -9.76
CA GLN A 134 11.53 -9.17 -10.93
C GLN A 134 10.65 -8.23 -11.78
N ARG A 135 9.84 -7.36 -11.14
CA ARG A 135 9.00 -6.39 -11.87
C ARG A 135 9.85 -5.33 -12.55
N LYS A 136 10.99 -4.94 -11.95
CA LYS A 136 11.93 -3.96 -12.52
C LYS A 136 12.56 -4.40 -13.85
N GLU A 137 12.48 -5.67 -14.21
CA GLU A 137 12.90 -6.15 -15.53
C GLU A 137 12.03 -5.55 -16.66
N LYS A 138 10.74 -5.30 -16.40
CA LYS A 138 9.75 -4.87 -17.41
C LYS A 138 9.15 -3.48 -17.15
N PHE A 139 9.30 -2.95 -15.95
CA PHE A 139 8.65 -1.71 -15.52
C PHE A 139 9.64 -0.80 -14.80
N ASP A 140 9.39 0.50 -14.88
CA ASP A 140 10.00 1.51 -14.03
C ASP A 140 9.02 1.93 -12.93
N PHE A 141 9.55 2.41 -11.81
CA PHE A 141 8.78 2.68 -10.60
C PHE A 141 9.08 4.06 -10.02
N THR A 142 8.02 4.77 -9.62
CA THR A 142 8.09 5.99 -8.81
C THR A 142 7.38 5.73 -7.50
N THR A 143 8.09 5.78 -6.36
CA THR A 143 7.47 5.50 -5.06
C THR A 143 6.51 6.60 -4.65
N TYR A 144 5.39 6.22 -4.00
CA TYR A 144 4.43 7.21 -3.50
C TYR A 144 3.83 6.88 -2.13
N ARG A 145 4.09 5.68 -1.58
CA ARG A 145 3.58 5.29 -0.27
C ARG A 145 4.41 4.14 0.31
N GLN A 146 4.47 4.03 1.65
CA GLN A 146 5.10 2.89 2.29
C GLN A 146 4.28 1.62 2.01
N GLY A 147 4.97 0.50 1.76
CA GLY A 147 4.35 -0.80 1.63
C GLY A 147 4.21 -1.48 2.98
N LEU A 148 2.96 -1.75 3.41
CA LEU A 148 2.67 -2.49 4.62
C LEU A 148 1.60 -3.55 4.34
N HIS A 149 1.86 -4.79 4.76
CA HIS A 149 0.92 -5.89 4.73
C HIS A 149 0.53 -6.28 6.15
N GLY A 150 -0.73 -6.68 6.35
CA GLY A 150 -1.25 -7.05 7.66
C GLY A 150 -1.76 -8.49 7.68
N PHE A 151 -1.49 -9.18 8.79
CA PHE A 151 -2.15 -10.43 9.15
C PHE A 151 -3.41 -10.13 9.95
N TYR A 152 -4.55 -10.56 9.44
CA TYR A 152 -5.85 -10.37 10.07
C TYR A 152 -6.54 -11.70 10.29
N VAL A 153 -7.19 -11.82 11.44
CA VAL A 153 -7.97 -13.00 11.84
C VAL A 153 -9.37 -12.57 12.26
N ARG A 154 -10.35 -13.48 12.24
CA ARG A 154 -11.64 -13.21 12.88
C ARG A 154 -11.44 -12.86 14.35
N THR A 155 -12.24 -11.95 14.89
CA THR A 155 -12.08 -11.43 16.27
C THR A 155 -12.04 -12.55 17.32
N ALA A 156 -12.85 -13.61 17.13
CA ALA A 156 -12.89 -14.78 18.01
C ALA A 156 -11.73 -15.78 17.82
N SER A 157 -10.76 -15.53 16.94
CA SER A 157 -9.63 -16.43 16.69
C SER A 157 -8.74 -16.56 17.93
N PRO A 158 -8.20 -17.77 18.23
CA PRO A 158 -7.21 -17.96 19.29
C PRO A 158 -5.82 -17.40 18.93
N ILE A 159 -5.53 -17.14 17.63
CA ILE A 159 -4.23 -16.62 17.18
C ILE A 159 -4.03 -15.22 17.73
N ARG A 160 -2.98 -15.00 18.53
CA ARG A 160 -2.72 -13.73 19.21
C ARG A 160 -1.68 -12.85 18.52
N GLY A 161 -0.75 -13.45 17.78
CA GLY A 161 0.31 -12.73 17.07
C GLY A 161 0.91 -13.56 15.95
N ILE A 162 1.35 -12.88 14.89
CA ILE A 162 2.13 -13.42 13.77
C ILE A 162 3.25 -12.44 13.50
N ALA A 163 4.51 -12.85 13.76
CA ALA A 163 5.70 -12.00 13.61
C ALA A 163 6.79 -12.67 12.76
N GLU A 164 6.81 -13.97 12.68
CA GLU A 164 7.86 -14.76 12.02
C GLU A 164 7.30 -16.00 11.31
N PRO A 165 8.06 -16.62 10.40
CA PRO A 165 7.58 -17.74 9.57
C PRO A 165 6.90 -18.87 10.33
N LYS A 166 7.44 -19.28 11.48
CA LYS A 166 6.88 -20.41 12.27
C LYS A 166 5.43 -20.15 12.73
N ASP A 167 5.03 -18.89 12.89
CA ASP A 167 3.72 -18.52 13.42
C ASP A 167 2.58 -18.83 12.43
N ILE A 168 2.89 -19.03 11.15
CA ILE A 168 1.92 -19.42 10.12
C ILE A 168 2.00 -20.92 9.75
N ALA A 169 2.86 -21.69 10.40
CA ALA A 169 3.03 -23.11 10.07
C ALA A 169 1.73 -23.89 10.26
N GLY A 170 1.25 -24.54 9.18
CA GLY A 170 0.03 -25.35 9.17
C GLY A 170 -1.27 -24.54 9.18
N LEU A 171 -1.20 -23.21 9.05
CA LEU A 171 -2.39 -22.36 8.93
C LEU A 171 -2.90 -22.30 7.48
N ARG A 172 -4.20 -22.06 7.33
CA ARG A 172 -4.86 -21.73 6.07
C ARG A 172 -4.85 -20.22 5.91
N VAL A 173 -4.05 -19.74 4.94
CA VAL A 173 -3.79 -18.30 4.74
C VAL A 173 -4.39 -17.84 3.42
N ILE A 174 -5.28 -16.85 3.50
CA ILE A 174 -5.83 -16.14 2.34
C ILE A 174 -4.83 -15.08 1.88
N THR A 175 -4.54 -15.04 0.58
CA THR A 175 -3.77 -13.98 -0.07
C THR A 175 -4.11 -13.90 -1.56
N GLY A 176 -3.70 -12.81 -2.23
CA GLY A 176 -3.89 -12.65 -3.67
C GLY A 176 -2.79 -13.33 -4.48
N SER A 177 -3.15 -14.00 -5.58
CA SER A 177 -2.19 -14.60 -6.51
C SER A 177 -1.39 -13.54 -7.29
N GLY A 178 -0.11 -13.81 -7.58
CA GLY A 178 0.79 -12.90 -8.29
C GLY A 178 1.20 -11.65 -7.50
N THR A 179 0.94 -11.65 -6.20
CA THR A 179 1.21 -10.51 -5.32
C THR A 179 2.54 -10.63 -4.57
N ILE A 180 2.99 -9.52 -3.96
CA ILE A 180 4.12 -9.52 -3.02
C ILE A 180 3.79 -10.37 -1.80
N GLN A 181 2.58 -10.28 -1.29
CA GLN A 181 2.12 -11.02 -0.11
C GLN A 181 2.27 -12.53 -0.33
N GLU A 182 1.83 -13.02 -1.50
CA GLU A 182 2.02 -14.42 -1.86
C GLU A 182 3.50 -14.82 -1.83
N LYS A 183 4.38 -14.01 -2.45
CA LYS A 183 5.82 -14.29 -2.46
C LYS A 183 6.40 -14.38 -1.05
N ILE A 184 6.04 -13.48 -0.16
CA ILE A 184 6.46 -13.50 1.24
C ILE A 184 5.98 -14.78 1.94
N ILE A 185 4.71 -15.15 1.79
CA ILE A 185 4.17 -16.37 2.42
C ILE A 185 4.82 -17.63 1.84
N LEU A 186 5.07 -17.69 0.53
CA LEU A 186 5.76 -18.83 -0.09
C LEU A 186 7.19 -18.96 0.45
N GLU A 187 7.92 -17.86 0.63
CA GLU A 187 9.25 -17.90 1.24
C GLU A 187 9.20 -18.29 2.73
N TRP A 188 8.25 -17.78 3.49
CA TRP A 188 8.02 -18.20 4.88
C TRP A 188 7.69 -19.70 4.96
N ASN A 189 6.85 -20.18 4.03
CA ASN A 189 6.52 -21.60 3.95
C ASN A 189 7.74 -22.46 3.63
N ARG A 190 8.60 -22.04 2.68
CA ARG A 190 9.85 -22.71 2.35
C ARG A 190 10.75 -22.84 3.59
N GLN A 191 10.89 -21.78 4.40
CA GLN A 191 11.65 -21.79 5.64
C GLN A 191 11.05 -22.74 6.68
N ASN A 192 9.73 -22.79 6.80
CA ASN A 192 9.02 -23.69 7.71
C ASN A 192 9.24 -25.16 7.33
N VAL A 193 9.05 -25.50 6.06
CA VAL A 193 9.25 -26.87 5.56
C VAL A 193 10.70 -27.32 5.76
N ALA A 194 11.68 -26.44 5.49
CA ALA A 194 13.10 -26.75 5.74
C ALA A 194 13.43 -27.02 7.21
N LYS A 195 12.62 -26.55 8.15
CA LYS A 195 12.71 -26.79 9.59
C LYS A 195 11.80 -27.95 10.07
N GLY A 196 11.17 -28.69 9.14
CA GLY A 196 10.25 -29.78 9.47
C GLY A 196 8.91 -29.35 10.04
N LEU A 197 8.53 -28.08 9.92
CA LEU A 197 7.23 -27.58 10.33
C LEU A 197 6.17 -27.86 9.25
N LYS A 198 4.90 -27.88 9.65
CA LYS A 198 3.78 -28.09 8.73
C LYS A 198 3.72 -27.01 7.67
N PRO A 199 3.49 -27.36 6.39
CA PRO A 199 3.33 -26.37 5.34
C PRO A 199 2.09 -25.52 5.56
N VAL A 200 2.14 -24.29 5.02
CA VAL A 200 0.99 -23.37 4.94
C VAL A 200 0.07 -23.84 3.82
N GLU A 201 -1.23 -23.78 4.04
CA GLU A 201 -2.25 -23.93 3.00
C GLU A 201 -2.66 -22.56 2.47
N LEU A 202 -2.22 -22.20 1.25
CA LEU A 202 -2.62 -20.97 0.61
C LEU A 202 -4.01 -21.10 0.00
N GLN A 203 -4.85 -20.08 0.22
CA GLN A 203 -6.19 -19.99 -0.37
C GLN A 203 -6.29 -18.69 -1.16
N TYR A 204 -6.75 -18.80 -2.39
CA TYR A 204 -6.90 -17.67 -3.31
C TYR A 204 -8.37 -17.40 -3.58
N PHE A 205 -8.72 -16.13 -3.57
CA PHE A 205 -10.08 -15.68 -3.89
C PHE A 205 -9.97 -14.48 -4.84
N ASP A 206 -10.79 -14.48 -5.88
CA ASP A 206 -10.93 -13.36 -6.82
C ASP A 206 -11.94 -12.31 -6.33
N ASP A 207 -12.70 -12.65 -5.30
CA ASP A 207 -13.79 -11.86 -4.71
C ASP A 207 -13.54 -11.65 -3.21
N ASP A 208 -13.46 -10.37 -2.80
CA ASP A 208 -13.23 -9.98 -1.40
C ASP A 208 -14.36 -10.43 -0.47
N ALA A 209 -15.61 -10.50 -0.95
CA ALA A 209 -16.72 -10.97 -0.14
C ALA A 209 -16.61 -12.48 0.12
N ALA A 210 -16.21 -13.28 -0.87
CA ALA A 210 -15.95 -14.71 -0.71
C ALA A 210 -14.79 -14.96 0.25
N SER A 211 -13.70 -14.20 0.13
CA SER A 211 -12.56 -14.19 1.06
C SER A 211 -13.03 -13.92 2.49
N ARG A 212 -13.81 -12.86 2.67
CA ARG A 212 -14.36 -12.48 3.98
C ARG A 212 -15.23 -13.59 4.59
N VAL A 213 -16.12 -14.22 3.81
CA VAL A 213 -16.94 -15.35 4.27
C VAL A 213 -16.06 -16.53 4.68
N ALA A 214 -14.98 -16.84 3.93
CA ALA A 214 -14.06 -17.93 4.28
C ALA A 214 -13.35 -17.68 5.61
N LEU A 215 -12.87 -16.44 5.85
CA LEU A 215 -12.23 -16.05 7.10
C LEU A 215 -13.20 -16.10 8.30
N LEU A 216 -14.37 -15.50 8.18
CA LEU A 216 -15.34 -15.40 9.28
C LEU A 216 -15.97 -16.75 9.64
N SER A 217 -16.19 -17.64 8.67
CA SER A 217 -16.70 -18.99 8.90
C SER A 217 -15.63 -19.95 9.47
N GLY A 218 -14.36 -19.55 9.50
CA GLY A 218 -13.26 -20.40 9.94
C GLY A 218 -12.81 -21.43 8.90
N ARG A 219 -13.20 -21.28 7.62
CA ARG A 219 -12.62 -22.06 6.51
C ARG A 219 -11.18 -21.64 6.23
N ALA A 220 -10.83 -20.38 6.52
CA ALA A 220 -9.48 -19.89 6.58
C ALA A 220 -9.15 -19.41 8.00
N ASP A 221 -7.87 -19.41 8.37
CA ASP A 221 -7.42 -19.03 9.70
C ASP A 221 -6.95 -17.57 9.74
N VAL A 222 -6.34 -17.10 8.65
CA VAL A 222 -5.68 -15.80 8.53
C VAL A 222 -5.88 -15.24 7.12
N GLU A 223 -6.03 -13.92 7.02
CA GLU A 223 -5.91 -13.16 5.78
C GLU A 223 -4.64 -12.31 5.84
N PHE A 224 -3.81 -12.36 4.79
CA PHE A 224 -2.58 -11.59 4.65
C PHE A 224 -2.61 -10.79 3.34
N ASN A 225 -2.95 -9.52 3.44
CA ASN A 225 -3.15 -8.61 2.32
C ASN A 225 -2.68 -7.19 2.68
N PRO A 226 -2.73 -6.20 1.77
CA PRO A 226 -2.41 -4.81 2.09
C PRO A 226 -3.10 -4.34 3.36
N ASN A 227 -2.33 -3.71 4.26
CA ASN A 227 -2.81 -3.40 5.61
C ASN A 227 -3.95 -2.38 5.63
N ALA A 228 -3.90 -1.34 4.79
CA ALA A 228 -4.85 -0.23 4.87
C ALA A 228 -6.31 -0.65 4.64
N PRO A 229 -6.67 -1.43 3.60
CA PRO A 229 -8.05 -1.94 3.44
C PRO A 229 -8.51 -2.83 4.60
N LEU A 230 -7.65 -3.73 5.06
CA LEU A 230 -7.98 -4.63 6.17
C LEU A 230 -8.15 -3.89 7.50
N ALA A 231 -7.31 -2.89 7.77
CA ALA A 231 -7.45 -2.03 8.95
C ALA A 231 -8.76 -1.23 8.93
N TYR A 232 -9.13 -0.70 7.76
CA TYR A 232 -10.41 -0.01 7.57
C TYR A 232 -11.60 -0.94 7.83
N ASP A 233 -11.57 -2.15 7.27
CA ASP A 233 -12.66 -3.11 7.49
C ASP A 233 -12.71 -3.58 8.96
N ALA A 234 -11.58 -3.81 9.59
CA ALA A 234 -11.50 -4.15 11.02
C ALA A 234 -12.13 -3.06 11.89
N ALA A 235 -11.80 -1.79 11.63
CA ALA A 235 -12.36 -0.66 12.36
C ALA A 235 -13.87 -0.50 12.15
N ARG A 236 -14.35 -0.76 10.93
CA ARG A 236 -15.77 -0.61 10.57
C ARG A 236 -16.65 -1.77 11.05
N SER A 237 -16.16 -3.00 10.89
CA SER A 237 -16.97 -4.19 11.15
C SER A 237 -16.82 -4.75 12.56
N GLY A 238 -15.65 -4.56 13.19
CA GLY A 238 -15.28 -5.24 14.43
C GLY A 238 -15.18 -6.76 14.32
N ALA A 239 -15.38 -7.32 13.11
CA ALA A 239 -15.45 -8.76 12.88
C ALA A 239 -14.06 -9.40 12.75
N ILE A 240 -13.06 -8.63 12.38
CA ILE A 240 -11.67 -9.04 12.25
C ILE A 240 -10.75 -8.16 13.09
N ARG A 241 -9.56 -8.67 13.41
CA ARG A 241 -8.52 -7.91 14.11
C ARG A 241 -7.13 -8.23 13.55
N GLN A 242 -6.25 -7.25 13.61
CA GLN A 242 -4.85 -7.39 13.25
C GLN A 242 -4.11 -8.24 14.30
N VAL A 243 -3.22 -9.10 13.83
CA VAL A 243 -2.34 -9.93 14.65
C VAL A 243 -0.87 -9.83 14.25
N GLY A 244 -0.54 -9.04 13.23
CA GLY A 244 0.84 -8.78 12.82
C GLY A 244 0.91 -7.95 11.56
N THR A 245 2.10 -7.44 11.27
CA THR A 245 2.39 -6.69 10.04
C THR A 245 3.76 -7.06 9.50
N VAL A 246 3.90 -6.97 8.17
CA VAL A 246 5.17 -7.20 7.47
C VAL A 246 5.33 -6.11 6.40
N ASN A 247 6.54 -5.57 6.28
CA ASN A 247 6.84 -4.64 5.20
C ASN A 247 6.82 -5.35 3.84
N ALA A 248 6.36 -4.68 2.80
CA ALA A 248 6.25 -5.24 1.45
C ALA A 248 7.60 -5.67 0.83
N GLY A 249 8.70 -5.19 1.36
CA GLY A 249 10.05 -5.59 0.94
C GLY A 249 10.70 -6.64 1.83
N TRP A 250 9.93 -7.29 2.71
CA TRP A 250 10.53 -8.26 3.64
C TRP A 250 11.50 -9.24 2.94
N PRO A 251 12.70 -9.53 3.52
CA PRO A 251 13.20 -9.09 4.83
C PRO A 251 13.74 -7.65 4.87
N ALA A 252 13.85 -6.97 3.73
CA ALA A 252 14.21 -5.56 3.63
C ALA A 252 12.95 -4.68 3.63
N ARG A 253 13.06 -3.46 3.09
CA ARG A 253 11.94 -2.53 2.92
C ARG A 253 11.71 -2.28 1.43
N ALA A 254 10.47 -2.31 0.99
CA ALA A 254 10.05 -1.82 -0.31
C ALA A 254 8.79 -0.97 -0.18
N ASP A 255 8.69 0.03 -1.04
CA ASP A 255 7.58 0.98 -1.06
C ASP A 255 6.60 0.63 -2.18
N VAL A 256 5.39 1.17 -2.07
CA VAL A 256 4.37 1.16 -3.11
C VAL A 256 4.71 2.26 -4.13
N ALA A 257 4.55 1.94 -5.40
CA ALA A 257 4.99 2.81 -6.48
C ALA A 257 3.97 2.92 -7.63
N ILE A 258 4.05 4.01 -8.35
CA ILE A 258 3.51 4.12 -9.70
C ILE A 258 4.34 3.19 -10.58
N ALA A 259 3.71 2.30 -11.33
CA ALA A 259 4.39 1.50 -12.34
C ALA A 259 4.21 2.12 -13.73
N THR A 260 5.29 2.19 -14.50
CA THR A 260 5.32 2.65 -15.89
C THR A 260 6.08 1.65 -16.76
N ARG A 261 5.94 1.72 -18.09
CA ARG A 261 6.71 0.88 -18.99
C ARG A 261 8.20 1.18 -18.84
N LYS A 262 9.02 0.13 -18.82
CA LYS A 262 10.46 0.23 -18.73
C LYS A 262 11.02 1.11 -19.83
N GLY A 263 11.87 2.07 -19.44
CA GLY A 263 12.56 2.96 -20.38
C GLY A 263 11.64 3.92 -21.16
N SER A 264 10.39 4.08 -20.73
CA SER A 264 9.42 4.99 -21.39
C SER A 264 9.76 6.48 -21.27
N GLY A 265 10.62 6.85 -20.30
CA GLY A 265 10.96 8.24 -19.99
C GLY A 265 9.99 8.94 -19.05
N LEU A 266 8.94 8.24 -18.56
CA LEU A 266 7.91 8.84 -17.70
C LEU A 266 8.34 8.93 -16.22
N VAL A 267 9.19 8.01 -15.76
CA VAL A 267 9.53 7.83 -14.34
C VAL A 267 10.12 9.10 -13.68
N ASP A 268 11.01 9.82 -14.37
CA ASP A 268 11.68 10.99 -13.80
C ASP A 268 10.70 12.15 -13.58
N GLY A 269 9.83 12.41 -14.55
CA GLY A 269 8.79 13.44 -14.44
C GLY A 269 7.79 13.11 -13.33
N LEU A 270 7.40 11.83 -13.18
CA LEU A 270 6.50 11.39 -12.10
C LEU A 270 7.16 11.54 -10.73
N THR A 271 8.46 11.23 -10.62
CA THR A 271 9.21 11.38 -9.36
C THR A 271 9.34 12.86 -8.96
N LEU A 272 9.60 13.76 -9.93
CA LEU A 272 9.60 15.20 -9.69
C LEU A 272 8.21 15.72 -9.28
N ALA A 273 7.14 15.29 -9.98
CA ALA A 273 5.77 15.66 -9.64
C ALA A 273 5.41 15.18 -8.21
N THR A 274 5.74 13.94 -7.87
CA THR A 274 5.50 13.38 -6.53
C THR A 274 6.26 14.15 -5.45
N ASN A 275 7.53 14.44 -5.66
CA ASN A 275 8.32 15.24 -4.71
C ASN A 275 7.77 16.67 -4.57
N GLY A 276 7.23 17.25 -5.63
CA GLY A 276 6.55 18.54 -5.59
C GLY A 276 5.31 18.54 -4.69
N VAL A 277 4.45 17.53 -4.81
CA VAL A 277 3.24 17.42 -3.96
C VAL A 277 3.57 17.02 -2.52
N ILE A 278 4.67 16.31 -2.28
CA ILE A 278 5.21 16.07 -0.94
C ILE A 278 5.66 17.40 -0.33
N ALA A 279 6.49 18.16 -1.05
CA ALA A 279 7.08 19.41 -0.55
C ALA A 279 6.03 20.49 -0.23
N ASN A 280 4.96 20.62 -1.04
CA ASN A 280 3.90 21.59 -0.81
C ASN A 280 2.82 21.12 0.20
N GLY A 281 2.95 19.91 0.74
CA GLY A 281 2.08 19.34 1.77
C GLY A 281 0.71 18.83 1.28
N THR A 282 0.38 18.93 -0.02
CA THR A 282 -0.91 18.42 -0.53
C THR A 282 -0.98 16.90 -0.47
N TYR A 283 0.14 16.23 -0.69
CA TYR A 283 0.28 14.78 -0.56
C TYR A 283 -0.09 14.28 0.86
N ALA A 284 0.51 14.85 1.91
CA ALA A 284 0.23 14.44 3.29
C ALA A 284 -1.24 14.66 3.67
N ARG A 285 -1.84 15.78 3.26
CA ARG A 285 -3.26 16.08 3.47
C ARG A 285 -4.17 15.11 2.70
N SER A 286 -3.76 14.70 1.48
CA SER A 286 -4.49 13.70 0.69
C SER A 286 -4.52 12.35 1.39
N LEU A 287 -3.38 11.86 1.92
CA LEU A 287 -3.33 10.63 2.69
C LEU A 287 -4.13 10.72 4.00
N ALA A 288 -4.07 11.86 4.70
CA ALA A 288 -4.84 12.09 5.92
C ALA A 288 -6.36 12.05 5.69
N ARG A 289 -6.82 12.54 4.54
CA ARG A 289 -8.24 12.46 4.13
C ARG A 289 -8.74 11.00 4.11
N TRP A 290 -7.86 10.05 3.79
CA TRP A 290 -8.17 8.63 3.73
C TRP A 290 -7.69 7.84 4.96
N GLY A 291 -7.14 8.52 5.98
CA GLY A 291 -6.70 7.88 7.23
C GLY A 291 -5.44 7.01 7.11
N ILE A 292 -4.65 7.20 6.07
CA ILE A 292 -3.42 6.43 5.81
C ILE A 292 -2.14 7.30 5.86
N GLN A 293 -2.18 8.41 6.57
CA GLN A 293 -1.03 9.31 6.74
C GLN A 293 0.21 8.64 7.35
N ALA A 294 0.02 7.55 8.11
CA ALA A 294 1.13 6.77 8.66
C ALA A 294 1.98 6.07 7.58
N GLU A 295 1.44 5.90 6.36
CA GLU A 295 2.14 5.32 5.22
C GLU A 295 2.80 6.37 4.31
N ALA A 296 2.84 7.65 4.75
CA ALA A 296 3.45 8.73 3.99
C ALA A 296 4.96 8.51 3.80
N LEU A 297 5.46 8.90 2.63
CA LEU A 297 6.88 9.01 2.34
C LEU A 297 7.35 10.46 2.58
N ASN A 298 8.59 10.61 3.05
CA ASN A 298 9.26 11.91 3.09
C ASN A 298 9.81 12.33 1.72
N ARG A 299 10.07 11.37 0.84
CA ARG A 299 10.62 11.55 -0.49
C ARG A 299 10.22 10.39 -1.41
N SER A 300 9.92 10.71 -2.65
CA SER A 300 9.74 9.75 -3.74
C SER A 300 11.08 9.44 -4.42
N GLU A 301 11.25 8.20 -4.83
CA GLU A 301 12.43 7.69 -5.52
C GLU A 301 12.05 6.98 -6.81
N SER A 302 12.93 7.10 -7.82
CA SER A 302 12.85 6.35 -9.08
C SER A 302 13.56 5.01 -8.93
N ASN A 303 12.89 3.92 -9.26
CA ASN A 303 13.47 2.57 -9.30
C ASN A 303 14.27 2.15 -8.03
N PRO A 304 13.74 2.38 -6.82
CA PRO A 304 14.44 1.99 -5.59
C PRO A 304 14.65 0.47 -5.53
N PRO A 305 15.46 -0.03 -4.58
CA PRO A 305 15.47 -1.45 -4.26
C PRO A 305 14.06 -1.97 -3.96
N GLY A 306 13.75 -3.17 -4.44
CA GLY A 306 12.45 -3.81 -4.25
C GLY A 306 12.56 -5.13 -3.50
N LEU A 307 11.41 -5.82 -3.38
CA LEU A 307 11.42 -7.19 -2.87
C LEU A 307 12.40 -8.03 -3.69
N PRO A 308 13.37 -8.70 -3.07
CA PRO A 308 14.34 -9.52 -3.78
C PRO A 308 13.67 -10.72 -4.48
N THR A 309 14.37 -11.35 -5.40
CA THR A 309 14.00 -12.66 -5.93
C THR A 309 14.46 -13.71 -4.94
N PHE A 310 13.57 -14.58 -4.53
CA PHE A 310 13.84 -15.72 -3.65
C PHE A 310 14.05 -16.99 -4.47
#